data_b22df9477f30ee44fd2a52532f6945cf
#
_entry.id   b22df9477f30ee44fd2a52532f6945cf
#
_cell.length_a   1.000
_cell.length_b   1.000
_cell.length_c   1.000
_cell.angle_alpha   90.00
_cell.angle_beta   90.00
_cell.angle_gamma   90.00
#
_symmetry.space_group_name_H-M   'P 1'
#
loop_
_entity.id
_entity.type
_entity.pdbx_description
1 polymer ?
#
loop_
_entity_poly.entity_id
_entity_poly.type
_entity_poly.pdbx_seq_one_letter_code
_entity_poly.pdbx_strand_id
1 'polypeptide(L)'
;MVRRWLRVTAVSVVVGVVGVLVWVNRAELPAAGRALAAAWGVWLLVGTLVLVLWWTVCLLLYLACRRLTGVGGYAEVTRLAPVAVGAVALNLVVKSGGLAGLALFVLDGRRRGTPIGRVAGAYVLAAVLADVAFVVTLGAAVVVVWVDGQLTRGELVAVGVFLVFLAVRVGAVVAAFRDRDLLRRLWTLPVWAWDRLRRRSARAYDTATADGFFDAIALVRGRPGAALPALGYAVCIDVLGAAMLWAALAAVGGGNRPVLALVAYAISALFGIVGVLPGGLGFVEVGTAAVLASFGVPVGLAAVAVVLFRVWDYWLPAAVGGAVAWWVRRRVAGVVS
;
A
#
# COMPACT_ATOMS: atom_id res chain seq x y z
N MET A 1 1.92 2.78 -29.42
CA MET A 1 3.32 2.34 -29.48
C MET A 1 4.15 2.78 -28.28
N VAL A 2 4.19 4.05 -27.90
CA VAL A 2 5.02 4.59 -26.80
C VAL A 2 4.84 3.87 -25.45
N ARG A 3 3.59 3.54 -25.03
CA ARG A 3 3.32 2.80 -23.77
C ARG A 3 3.91 1.38 -23.73
N ARG A 4 4.07 0.72 -24.87
CA ARG A 4 4.65 -0.63 -24.95
C ARG A 4 6.17 -0.57 -24.79
N TRP A 5 6.81 0.42 -25.41
CA TRP A 5 8.26 0.67 -25.28
C TRP A 5 8.65 1.07 -23.85
N LEU A 6 7.90 1.97 -23.21
CA LEU A 6 8.15 2.35 -21.80
C LEU A 6 8.05 1.16 -20.84
N ARG A 7 7.10 0.24 -21.05
CA ARG A 7 6.99 -0.98 -20.23
C ARG A 7 8.15 -1.94 -20.46
N VAL A 8 8.52 -2.15 -21.72
CA VAL A 8 9.66 -3.01 -22.06
C VAL A 8 10.95 -2.44 -21.49
N THR A 9 11.21 -1.14 -21.63
CA THR A 9 12.40 -0.49 -21.07
C THR A 9 12.43 -0.59 -19.54
N ALA A 10 11.30 -0.34 -18.87
CA ALA A 10 11.23 -0.46 -17.40
C ALA A 10 11.49 -1.89 -16.92
N VAL A 11 10.91 -2.91 -17.58
CA VAL A 11 11.17 -4.32 -17.27
C VAL A 11 12.63 -4.68 -17.55
N SER A 12 13.20 -4.22 -18.67
CA SER A 12 14.60 -4.48 -19.00
C SER A 12 15.57 -3.85 -17.99
N VAL A 13 15.28 -2.63 -17.51
CA VAL A 13 16.06 -1.99 -16.45
C VAL A 13 16.00 -2.78 -15.15
N VAL A 14 14.81 -3.21 -14.74
CA VAL A 14 14.63 -4.04 -13.51
C VAL A 14 15.39 -5.36 -13.65
N VAL A 15 15.21 -6.06 -14.77
CA VAL A 15 15.93 -7.32 -15.04
C VAL A 15 17.45 -7.09 -15.06
N GLY A 16 17.91 -5.98 -15.66
CA GLY A 16 19.31 -5.60 -15.69
C GLY A 16 19.87 -5.35 -14.28
N VAL A 17 19.16 -4.56 -13.45
CA VAL A 17 19.55 -4.29 -12.06
C VAL A 17 19.57 -5.57 -11.21
N VAL A 18 18.54 -6.42 -11.30
CA VAL A 18 18.51 -7.70 -10.62
C VAL A 18 19.65 -8.61 -11.11
N GLY A 19 19.90 -8.65 -12.43
CA GLY A 19 21.00 -9.41 -13.01
C GLY A 19 22.37 -8.96 -12.49
N VAL A 20 22.61 -7.65 -12.41
CA VAL A 20 23.84 -7.09 -11.83
C VAL A 20 23.98 -7.43 -10.35
N LEU A 21 22.92 -7.29 -9.55
CA LEU A 21 22.92 -7.66 -8.14
C LEU A 21 23.23 -9.15 -7.94
N VAL A 22 22.62 -10.03 -8.72
CA VAL A 22 22.89 -11.46 -8.70
C VAL A 22 24.33 -11.76 -9.09
N TRP A 23 24.84 -11.08 -10.13
CA TRP A 23 26.21 -11.25 -10.61
C TRP A 23 27.26 -10.79 -9.58
N VAL A 24 27.06 -9.60 -9.00
CA VAL A 24 27.97 -9.04 -7.98
C VAL A 24 28.01 -9.91 -6.72
N ASN A 25 26.86 -10.45 -6.31
CA ASN A 25 26.73 -11.26 -5.10
C ASN A 25 26.74 -12.78 -5.37
N ARG A 26 27.17 -13.22 -6.57
CA ARG A 26 27.16 -14.66 -6.97
C ARG A 26 27.89 -15.59 -6.02
N ALA A 27 28.91 -15.09 -5.31
CA ALA A 27 29.66 -15.87 -4.32
C ALA A 27 28.81 -16.20 -3.07
N GLU A 28 27.79 -15.37 -2.76
CA GLU A 28 26.88 -15.57 -1.62
C GLU A 28 25.63 -16.37 -1.99
N LEU A 29 25.35 -16.57 -3.29
CA LEU A 29 24.17 -17.32 -3.76
C LEU A 29 24.06 -18.76 -3.20
N PRO A 30 25.17 -19.53 -3.08
CA PRO A 30 25.10 -20.85 -2.48
C PRO A 30 24.75 -20.83 -0.99
N ALA A 31 25.22 -19.81 -0.25
CA ALA A 31 24.85 -19.59 1.15
C ALA A 31 23.37 -19.15 1.27
N ALA A 32 22.93 -18.26 0.40
CA ALA A 32 21.55 -17.82 0.30
C ALA A 32 20.61 -18.98 -0.06
N GLY A 33 20.99 -19.84 -1.01
CA GLY A 33 20.23 -21.05 -1.37
C GLY A 33 20.12 -22.04 -0.21
N ARG A 34 21.18 -22.24 0.55
CA ARG A 34 21.15 -23.09 1.77
C ARG A 34 20.30 -22.47 2.86
N ALA A 35 20.40 -21.16 3.07
CA ALA A 35 19.55 -20.44 4.03
C ALA A 35 18.05 -20.54 3.64
N LEU A 36 17.73 -20.45 2.36
CA LEU A 36 16.35 -20.62 1.87
C LEU A 36 15.87 -22.07 2.03
N ALA A 37 16.72 -23.06 1.76
CA ALA A 37 16.42 -24.48 1.97
C ALA A 37 16.24 -24.84 3.45
N ALA A 38 17.04 -24.21 4.34
CA ALA A 38 16.91 -24.35 5.79
C ALA A 38 15.75 -23.54 6.39
N ALA A 39 15.24 -22.55 5.66
CA ALA A 39 14.10 -21.72 6.06
C ALA A 39 12.75 -22.44 6.01
N TRP A 40 12.70 -23.66 5.53
CA TRP A 40 11.49 -24.49 5.56
C TRP A 40 11.14 -24.83 7.00
N GLY A 41 10.17 -24.09 7.55
CA GLY A 41 9.72 -24.36 8.90
C GLY A 41 8.80 -23.27 9.45
N VAL A 42 8.90 -23.08 10.74
CA VAL A 42 8.01 -22.23 11.54
C VAL A 42 7.91 -20.78 11.02
N TRP A 43 9.01 -20.20 10.55
CA TRP A 43 9.02 -18.80 10.11
C TRP A 43 8.26 -18.52 8.82
N LEU A 44 8.22 -19.48 7.88
CA LEU A 44 7.37 -19.37 6.68
C LEU A 44 5.88 -19.43 7.04
N LEU A 45 5.54 -20.31 8.01
CA LEU A 45 4.19 -20.38 8.56
C LEU A 45 3.84 -19.07 9.26
N VAL A 46 4.73 -18.56 10.14
CA VAL A 46 4.54 -17.28 10.84
C VAL A 46 4.31 -16.15 9.85
N GLY A 47 5.18 -15.99 8.83
CA GLY A 47 5.02 -14.94 7.83
C GLY A 47 3.70 -15.04 7.06
N THR A 48 3.27 -16.26 6.74
CA THR A 48 1.97 -16.50 6.07
C THR A 48 0.79 -16.18 6.98
N LEU A 49 0.84 -16.52 8.26
CA LEU A 49 -0.18 -16.16 9.24
C LEU A 49 -0.25 -14.64 9.45
N VAL A 50 0.91 -13.98 9.52
CA VAL A 50 1.00 -12.52 9.60
C VAL A 50 0.40 -11.87 8.35
N LEU A 51 0.63 -12.40 7.15
CA LEU A 51 -0.01 -11.93 5.92
C LEU A 51 -1.53 -12.04 5.99
N VAL A 52 -2.07 -13.18 6.43
CA VAL A 52 -3.53 -13.36 6.58
C VAL A 52 -4.11 -12.35 7.58
N LEU A 53 -3.41 -12.15 8.70
CA LEU A 53 -3.79 -11.17 9.70
C LEU A 53 -3.72 -9.74 9.14
N TRP A 54 -2.68 -9.40 8.38
CA TRP A 54 -2.53 -8.13 7.70
C TRP A 54 -3.72 -7.83 6.77
N TRP A 55 -4.14 -8.81 5.95
CA TRP A 55 -5.32 -8.67 5.10
C TRP A 55 -6.60 -8.46 5.89
N THR A 56 -6.74 -9.19 6.99
CA THR A 56 -7.89 -9.05 7.89
C THR A 56 -7.95 -7.66 8.48
N VAL A 57 -6.82 -7.12 8.94
CA VAL A 57 -6.74 -5.77 9.52
C VAL A 57 -6.97 -4.69 8.47
N CYS A 58 -6.48 -4.86 7.24
CA CYS A 58 -6.80 -3.96 6.11
C CYS A 58 -8.33 -3.89 5.85
N LEU A 59 -9.01 -5.04 5.89
CA LEU A 59 -10.46 -5.10 5.76
C LEU A 59 -11.16 -4.41 6.95
N LEU A 60 -10.69 -4.66 8.19
CA LEU A 60 -11.25 -4.05 9.40
C LEU A 60 -11.08 -2.52 9.41
N LEU A 61 -9.93 -2.00 8.98
CA LEU A 61 -9.72 -0.56 8.79
C LEU A 61 -10.78 0.03 7.86
N TYR A 62 -11.00 -0.60 6.71
CA TYR A 62 -11.99 -0.10 5.76
C TYR A 62 -13.42 -0.18 6.31
N LEU A 63 -13.78 -1.28 7.00
CA LEU A 63 -15.09 -1.44 7.64
C LEU A 63 -15.32 -0.42 8.77
N ALA A 64 -14.28 -0.12 9.56
CA ALA A 64 -14.33 0.93 10.57
C ALA A 64 -14.59 2.31 9.93
N CYS A 65 -13.89 2.63 8.85
CA CYS A 65 -14.12 3.88 8.11
C CYS A 65 -15.53 3.95 7.50
N ARG A 66 -16.07 2.84 6.98
CA ARG A 66 -17.46 2.77 6.50
C ARG A 66 -18.48 3.04 7.60
N ARG A 67 -18.24 2.51 8.79
CA ARG A 67 -19.08 2.77 9.97
C ARG A 67 -19.05 4.26 10.34
N LEU A 68 -17.90 4.88 10.31
CA LEU A 68 -17.74 6.31 10.60
C LEU A 68 -18.45 7.20 9.57
N THR A 69 -18.49 6.80 8.30
CA THR A 69 -19.15 7.55 7.22
C THR A 69 -20.62 7.19 7.04
N GLY A 70 -21.17 6.30 7.89
CA GLY A 70 -22.59 5.93 7.88
C GLY A 70 -23.03 5.11 6.67
N VAL A 71 -22.13 4.33 6.05
CA VAL A 71 -22.45 3.51 4.85
C VAL A 71 -22.47 2.02 5.12
N GLY A 72 -22.33 1.58 6.35
CA GLY A 72 -22.28 0.18 6.74
C GLY A 72 -21.24 -0.06 7.83
N GLY A 73 -20.75 -1.27 7.99
CA GLY A 73 -19.79 -1.60 9.04
C GLY A 73 -19.41 -3.07 9.06
N TYR A 74 -19.03 -3.57 10.23
CA TYR A 74 -18.47 -4.91 10.42
C TYR A 74 -19.40 -6.07 10.01
N ALA A 75 -20.71 -5.89 10.00
CA ALA A 75 -21.66 -6.88 9.51
C ALA A 75 -21.47 -7.22 8.02
N GLU A 76 -20.73 -6.38 7.29
CA GLU A 76 -20.47 -6.58 5.85
C GLU A 76 -19.13 -7.27 5.56
N VAL A 77 -18.43 -7.80 6.56
CA VAL A 77 -17.08 -8.36 6.45
C VAL A 77 -16.95 -9.40 5.35
N THR A 78 -17.80 -10.41 5.33
CA THR A 78 -17.77 -11.50 4.34
C THR A 78 -18.03 -11.02 2.92
N ARG A 79 -18.90 -10.02 2.79
CA ARG A 79 -19.28 -9.45 1.52
C ARG A 79 -18.19 -8.56 0.92
N LEU A 80 -17.56 -7.73 1.75
CA LEU A 80 -16.55 -6.77 1.31
C LEU A 80 -15.14 -7.35 1.23
N ALA A 81 -14.89 -8.51 1.85
CA ALA A 81 -13.59 -9.15 1.79
C ALA A 81 -13.04 -9.31 0.35
N PRO A 82 -13.78 -9.88 -0.63
CA PRO A 82 -13.26 -10.00 -1.99
C PRO A 82 -13.04 -8.63 -2.68
N VAL A 83 -13.83 -7.62 -2.34
CA VAL A 83 -13.65 -6.25 -2.87
C VAL A 83 -12.38 -5.62 -2.30
N ALA A 84 -12.15 -5.77 -1.00
CA ALA A 84 -10.96 -5.25 -0.33
C ALA A 84 -9.68 -5.94 -0.86
N VAL A 85 -9.70 -7.27 -0.98
CA VAL A 85 -8.61 -8.06 -1.57
C VAL A 85 -8.29 -7.58 -2.99
N GLY A 86 -9.30 -7.45 -3.83
CA GLY A 86 -9.13 -6.95 -5.20
C GLY A 86 -8.62 -5.51 -5.25
N ALA A 87 -9.05 -4.65 -4.32
CA ALA A 87 -8.62 -3.26 -4.24
C ALA A 87 -7.14 -3.14 -3.85
N VAL A 88 -6.70 -3.90 -2.85
CA VAL A 88 -5.27 -3.96 -2.45
C VAL A 88 -4.42 -4.39 -3.64
N ALA A 89 -4.77 -5.49 -4.29
CA ALA A 89 -4.02 -5.98 -5.44
C ALA A 89 -3.97 -5.00 -6.61
N LEU A 90 -5.10 -4.34 -6.93
CA LEU A 90 -5.10 -3.32 -7.97
C LEU A 90 -4.19 -2.14 -7.64
N ASN A 91 -4.16 -1.72 -6.38
CA ASN A 91 -3.28 -0.64 -5.95
C ASN A 91 -1.80 -1.04 -6.02
N LEU A 92 -1.46 -2.31 -5.79
CA LEU A 92 -0.09 -2.82 -5.94
C LEU A 92 0.36 -2.83 -7.41
N VAL A 93 -0.52 -3.25 -8.32
CA VAL A 93 -0.20 -3.39 -9.75
C VAL A 93 -0.33 -2.07 -10.51
N VAL A 94 -1.31 -1.23 -10.14
CA VAL A 94 -1.60 0.03 -10.81
C VAL A 94 -1.14 1.20 -9.92
N LYS A 95 -0.05 1.84 -10.30
CA LYS A 95 0.47 3.04 -9.60
C LYS A 95 -0.46 4.24 -9.86
N SER A 96 -1.59 4.26 -9.19
CA SER A 96 -2.65 5.27 -9.37
C SER A 96 -2.90 6.11 -8.12
N GLY A 97 -2.03 6.02 -7.09
CA GLY A 97 -2.25 6.71 -5.81
C GLY A 97 -3.50 6.23 -5.07
N GLY A 98 -3.89 4.96 -5.24
CA GLY A 98 -5.07 4.38 -4.60
C GLY A 98 -6.36 4.45 -5.42
N LEU A 99 -6.38 5.18 -6.55
CA LEU A 99 -7.60 5.35 -7.37
C LEU A 99 -8.12 4.03 -7.97
N ALA A 100 -7.23 3.08 -8.24
CA ALA A 100 -7.62 1.78 -8.79
C ALA A 100 -8.43 0.96 -7.77
N GLY A 101 -8.02 0.96 -6.50
CA GLY A 101 -8.76 0.35 -5.40
C GLY A 101 -10.09 1.07 -5.13
N LEU A 102 -10.08 2.40 -5.11
CA LEU A 102 -11.29 3.21 -4.96
C LEU A 102 -12.35 2.84 -6.01
N ALA A 103 -11.93 2.66 -7.26
CA ALA A 103 -12.85 2.31 -8.34
C ALA A 103 -13.61 1.01 -8.08
N LEU A 104 -12.99 -0.01 -7.47
CA LEU A 104 -13.69 -1.25 -7.10
C LEU A 104 -14.75 -1.04 -6.01
N PHE A 105 -14.42 -0.25 -5.00
CA PHE A 105 -15.38 0.06 -3.94
C PHE A 105 -16.56 0.90 -4.47
N VAL A 106 -16.30 1.84 -5.36
CA VAL A 106 -17.34 2.63 -6.04
C VAL A 106 -18.23 1.74 -6.91
N LEU A 107 -17.64 0.78 -7.65
CA LEU A 107 -18.41 -0.16 -8.45
C LEU A 107 -19.32 -1.06 -7.60
N ASP A 108 -18.82 -1.57 -6.47
CA ASP A 108 -19.64 -2.34 -5.53
C ASP A 108 -20.75 -1.48 -4.92
N GLY A 109 -20.43 -0.26 -4.51
CA GLY A 109 -21.41 0.70 -3.97
C GLY A 109 -22.52 1.05 -4.96
N ARG A 110 -22.19 1.30 -6.24
CA ARG A 110 -23.17 1.56 -7.31
C ARG A 110 -24.16 0.42 -7.50
N ARG A 111 -23.67 -0.82 -7.53
CA ARG A 111 -24.50 -2.00 -7.67
C ARG A 111 -25.50 -2.18 -6.54
N ARG A 112 -25.25 -1.59 -5.40
CA ARG A 112 -26.06 -1.72 -4.18
C ARG A 112 -26.87 -0.49 -3.86
N GLY A 113 -26.84 0.54 -4.71
CA GLY A 113 -27.51 1.81 -4.44
C GLY A 113 -26.93 2.56 -3.23
N THR A 114 -25.69 2.23 -2.80
CA THR A 114 -25.03 2.93 -1.69
C THR A 114 -24.57 4.32 -2.15
N PRO A 115 -24.70 5.37 -1.34
CA PRO A 115 -24.22 6.71 -1.68
C PRO A 115 -22.73 6.73 -2.00
N ILE A 116 -22.38 6.95 -3.27
CA ILE A 116 -21.00 6.82 -3.78
C ILE A 116 -20.04 7.77 -3.08
N GLY A 117 -20.48 9.00 -2.80
CA GLY A 117 -19.68 10.00 -2.08
C GLY A 117 -19.25 9.52 -0.70
N ARG A 118 -20.14 8.87 0.04
CA ARG A 118 -19.82 8.30 1.37
C ARG A 118 -18.89 7.09 1.26
N VAL A 119 -19.05 6.25 0.23
CA VAL A 119 -18.13 5.12 -0.03
C VAL A 119 -16.73 5.64 -0.35
N ALA A 120 -16.62 6.67 -1.20
CA ALA A 120 -15.37 7.33 -1.51
C ALA A 120 -14.77 8.00 -0.26
N GLY A 121 -15.60 8.65 0.57
CA GLY A 121 -15.18 9.23 1.85
C GLY A 121 -14.58 8.20 2.81
N ALA A 122 -15.21 7.03 2.93
CA ALA A 122 -14.68 5.94 3.75
C ALA A 122 -13.31 5.46 3.25
N TYR A 123 -13.13 5.33 1.94
CA TYR A 123 -11.87 4.90 1.34
C TYR A 123 -10.76 5.93 1.54
N VAL A 124 -11.05 7.23 1.29
CA VAL A 124 -10.08 8.30 1.50
C VAL A 124 -9.71 8.45 2.97
N LEU A 125 -10.69 8.31 3.88
CA LEU A 125 -10.42 8.31 5.31
C LEU A 125 -9.47 7.17 5.70
N ALA A 126 -9.69 5.96 5.19
CA ALA A 126 -8.79 4.82 5.44
C ALA A 126 -7.37 5.11 4.93
N ALA A 127 -7.23 5.72 3.75
CA ALA A 127 -5.94 6.10 3.20
C ALA A 127 -5.24 7.17 4.05
N VAL A 128 -5.97 8.19 4.52
CA VAL A 128 -5.41 9.24 5.40
C VAL A 128 -4.97 8.66 6.74
N LEU A 129 -5.77 7.78 7.33
CA LEU A 129 -5.38 7.12 8.60
C LEU A 129 -4.17 6.21 8.42
N ALA A 130 -4.04 5.51 7.28
CA ALA A 130 -2.86 4.73 6.96
C ALA A 130 -1.62 5.65 6.80
N ASP A 131 -1.75 6.80 6.14
CA ASP A 131 -0.65 7.78 6.04
C ASP A 131 -0.23 8.31 7.43
N VAL A 132 -1.20 8.61 8.31
CA VAL A 132 -0.91 9.06 9.70
C VAL A 132 -0.22 7.95 10.49
N ALA A 133 -0.70 6.72 10.40
CA ALA A 133 -0.06 5.57 11.05
C ALA A 133 1.39 5.37 10.56
N PHE A 134 1.61 5.48 9.26
CA PHE A 134 2.94 5.38 8.69
C PHE A 134 3.90 6.47 9.19
N VAL A 135 3.43 7.70 9.42
CA VAL A 135 4.24 8.75 10.07
C VAL A 135 4.70 8.32 11.46
N VAL A 136 3.81 7.72 12.24
CA VAL A 136 4.16 7.21 13.57
C VAL A 136 5.21 6.11 13.47
N THR A 137 5.03 5.16 12.56
CA THR A 137 5.96 4.05 12.31
C THR A 137 7.33 4.55 11.83
N LEU A 138 7.33 5.49 10.88
CA LEU A 138 8.56 6.11 10.39
C LEU A 138 9.25 6.93 11.48
N GLY A 139 8.50 7.69 12.27
CA GLY A 139 9.01 8.44 13.41
C GLY A 139 9.67 7.53 14.44
N ALA A 140 9.05 6.40 14.77
CA ALA A 140 9.63 5.40 15.66
C ALA A 140 10.93 4.82 15.09
N ALA A 141 10.96 4.50 13.79
CA ALA A 141 12.17 4.01 13.11
C ALA A 141 13.31 5.04 13.15
N VAL A 142 13.02 6.31 12.87
CA VAL A 142 14.01 7.40 12.92
C VAL A 142 14.57 7.59 14.33
N VAL A 143 13.72 7.55 15.35
CA VAL A 143 14.17 7.66 16.76
C VAL A 143 15.11 6.51 17.12
N VAL A 144 14.81 5.28 16.71
CA VAL A 144 15.68 4.13 16.94
C VAL A 144 17.04 4.34 16.29
N VAL A 145 17.08 4.69 15.00
CA VAL A 145 18.35 4.90 14.26
C VAL A 145 19.15 6.07 14.84
N TRP A 146 18.46 7.11 15.32
CA TRP A 146 19.10 8.26 15.96
C TRP A 146 19.76 7.90 17.30
N VAL A 147 19.04 7.13 18.14
CA VAL A 147 19.57 6.66 19.44
C VAL A 147 20.79 5.76 19.25
N ASP A 148 20.77 4.92 18.23
CA ASP A 148 21.90 4.03 17.89
C ASP A 148 23.08 4.77 17.23
N GLY A 149 22.95 6.09 16.98
CA GLY A 149 24.01 6.94 16.39
C GLY A 149 24.36 6.61 14.94
N GLN A 150 23.51 5.86 14.25
CA GLN A 150 23.76 5.37 12.88
C GLN A 150 23.03 6.17 11.80
N LEU A 151 22.51 7.35 12.14
CA LEU A 151 21.72 8.18 11.23
C LEU A 151 22.61 8.74 10.11
N THR A 152 22.41 8.26 8.91
CA THR A 152 23.12 8.70 7.72
C THR A 152 22.44 9.90 7.05
N ARG A 153 23.22 10.71 6.30
CA ARG A 153 22.66 11.82 5.51
C ARG A 153 21.63 11.34 4.49
N GLY A 154 21.80 10.14 3.92
CA GLY A 154 20.87 9.56 2.98
C GLY A 154 19.50 9.27 3.58
N GLU A 155 19.45 8.77 4.80
CA GLU A 155 18.21 8.50 5.54
C GLU A 155 17.48 9.80 5.91
N LEU A 156 18.23 10.85 6.33
CA LEU A 156 17.64 12.17 6.57
C LEU A 156 17.03 12.77 5.31
N VAL A 157 17.68 12.63 4.16
CA VAL A 157 17.11 13.08 2.86
C VAL A 157 15.85 12.30 2.53
N ALA A 158 15.85 10.96 2.70
CA ALA A 158 14.69 10.12 2.44
C ALA A 158 13.50 10.50 3.33
N VAL A 159 13.73 10.71 4.62
CA VAL A 159 12.72 11.20 5.57
C VAL A 159 12.22 12.58 5.16
N GLY A 160 13.11 13.50 4.78
CA GLY A 160 12.74 14.84 4.33
C GLY A 160 11.85 14.80 3.09
N VAL A 161 12.19 14.01 2.08
CA VAL A 161 11.38 13.81 0.86
C VAL A 161 10.00 13.24 1.21
N PHE A 162 9.95 12.27 2.13
CA PHE A 162 8.67 11.73 2.58
C PHE A 162 7.82 12.76 3.32
N LEU A 163 8.41 13.54 4.21
CA LEU A 163 7.68 14.60 4.94
C LEU A 163 7.11 15.66 3.99
N VAL A 164 7.86 16.03 2.94
CA VAL A 164 7.36 16.93 1.88
C VAL A 164 6.22 16.28 1.12
N PHE A 165 6.37 15.02 0.70
CA PHE A 165 5.30 14.27 0.03
C PHE A 165 4.03 14.19 0.89
N LEU A 166 4.18 13.88 2.18
CA LEU A 166 3.09 13.83 3.14
C LEU A 166 2.43 15.20 3.32
N ALA A 167 3.23 16.27 3.49
CA ALA A 167 2.72 17.62 3.66
C ALA A 167 1.89 18.06 2.44
N VAL A 168 2.35 17.73 1.23
CA VAL A 168 1.60 17.98 -0.02
C VAL A 168 0.30 17.17 -0.03
N ARG A 169 0.35 15.88 0.32
CA ARG A 169 -0.83 15.00 0.30
C ARG A 169 -1.86 15.38 1.36
N VAL A 170 -1.42 15.60 2.60
CA VAL A 170 -2.29 16.06 3.70
C VAL A 170 -2.78 17.47 3.42
N GLY A 171 -1.92 18.36 2.93
CA GLY A 171 -2.28 19.72 2.55
C GLY A 171 -3.35 19.74 1.45
N ALA A 172 -3.24 18.89 0.43
CA ALA A 172 -4.26 18.75 -0.62
C ALA A 172 -5.60 18.25 -0.06
N VAL A 173 -5.55 17.27 0.85
CA VAL A 173 -6.75 16.76 1.53
C VAL A 173 -7.36 17.85 2.41
N VAL A 174 -6.58 18.55 3.23
CA VAL A 174 -7.06 19.66 4.09
C VAL A 174 -7.61 20.82 3.27
N ALA A 175 -6.95 21.19 2.18
CA ALA A 175 -7.43 22.24 1.27
C ALA A 175 -8.76 21.84 0.62
N ALA A 176 -8.88 20.59 0.17
CA ALA A 176 -10.12 20.03 -0.35
C ALA A 176 -11.24 20.01 0.72
N PHE A 177 -10.89 19.88 2.00
CA PHE A 177 -11.82 19.94 3.12
C PHE A 177 -12.26 21.37 3.50
N ARG A 178 -11.41 22.36 3.26
CA ARG A 178 -11.72 23.77 3.56
C ARG A 178 -12.54 24.41 2.48
N ASP A 179 -12.32 24.04 1.22
CA ASP A 179 -12.96 24.62 0.06
C ASP A 179 -13.76 23.55 -0.71
N ARG A 180 -15.09 23.59 -0.53
CA ARG A 180 -16.03 22.69 -1.24
C ARG A 180 -15.94 22.87 -2.76
N ASP A 181 -15.71 24.08 -3.23
CA ASP A 181 -15.65 24.38 -4.66
C ASP A 181 -14.34 23.88 -5.27
N LEU A 182 -13.24 23.95 -4.53
CA LEU A 182 -11.97 23.35 -4.93
C LEU A 182 -12.10 21.83 -5.07
N LEU A 183 -12.73 21.16 -4.11
CA LEU A 183 -12.93 19.71 -4.21
C LEU A 183 -13.87 19.34 -5.36
N ARG A 184 -14.95 20.09 -5.56
CA ARG A 184 -15.83 19.92 -6.73
C ARG A 184 -15.06 20.04 -8.04
N ARG A 185 -14.18 21.03 -8.16
CA ARG A 185 -13.30 21.21 -9.32
C ARG A 185 -12.33 20.05 -9.47
N LEU A 186 -11.64 19.64 -8.40
CA LEU A 186 -10.70 18.51 -8.42
C LEU A 186 -11.40 17.19 -8.77
N TRP A 187 -12.64 16.99 -8.31
CA TRP A 187 -13.44 15.81 -8.65
C TRP A 187 -13.87 15.79 -10.11
N THR A 188 -14.17 16.94 -10.69
CA THR A 188 -14.61 17.06 -12.08
C THR A 188 -13.45 17.06 -13.08
N LEU A 189 -12.23 17.48 -12.68
CA LEU A 189 -11.06 17.56 -13.55
C LEU A 189 -10.72 16.26 -14.30
N PRO A 190 -10.65 15.07 -13.64
CA PRO A 190 -10.33 13.82 -14.36
C PRO A 190 -11.40 13.43 -15.36
N VAL A 191 -12.67 13.67 -15.03
CA VAL A 191 -13.81 13.37 -15.90
C VAL A 191 -13.85 14.35 -17.06
N TRP A 192 -13.67 15.63 -16.80
CA TRP A 192 -13.56 16.67 -17.83
C TRP A 192 -12.38 16.40 -18.78
N ALA A 193 -11.21 16.08 -18.25
CA ALA A 193 -10.03 15.76 -19.07
C ALA A 193 -10.28 14.51 -19.94
N TRP A 194 -10.95 13.50 -19.39
CA TRP A 194 -11.30 12.27 -20.13
C TRP A 194 -12.34 12.51 -21.20
N ASP A 195 -13.39 13.29 -20.91
CA ASP A 195 -14.44 13.62 -21.89
C ASP A 195 -13.88 14.52 -22.99
N ARG A 196 -13.00 15.48 -22.63
CA ARG A 196 -12.28 16.32 -23.60
C ARG A 196 -11.36 15.48 -24.52
N LEU A 197 -10.65 14.50 -23.95
CA LEU A 197 -9.79 13.60 -24.74
C LEU A 197 -10.61 12.71 -25.69
N ARG A 198 -11.83 12.33 -25.30
CA ARG A 198 -12.74 11.51 -26.10
C ARG A 198 -13.69 12.30 -26.98
N ARG A 199 -13.57 13.63 -27.04
CA ARG A 199 -14.46 14.55 -27.80
C ARG A 199 -15.95 14.33 -27.50
N ARG A 200 -16.30 13.97 -26.26
CA ARG A 200 -17.68 13.83 -25.78
C ARG A 200 -18.15 15.15 -25.20
N SER A 201 -19.42 15.48 -25.43
CA SER A 201 -20.06 16.64 -24.80
C SER A 201 -20.03 16.47 -23.27
N ALA A 202 -19.69 17.56 -22.56
CA ALA A 202 -19.65 17.60 -21.12
C ALA A 202 -20.99 17.11 -20.54
N ARG A 203 -20.96 16.00 -19.82
CA ARG A 203 -22.13 15.54 -19.05
C ARG A 203 -22.29 16.44 -17.85
N ALA A 204 -23.54 16.71 -17.47
CA ALA A 204 -23.83 17.36 -16.19
C ALA A 204 -23.18 16.53 -15.07
N TYR A 205 -22.24 17.13 -14.34
CA TYR A 205 -21.51 16.44 -13.27
C TYR A 205 -22.42 16.28 -12.07
N ASP A 206 -22.53 15.04 -11.59
CA ASP A 206 -23.31 14.72 -10.40
C ASP A 206 -22.59 15.28 -9.15
N THR A 207 -23.01 16.46 -8.71
CA THR A 207 -22.50 17.12 -7.50
C THR A 207 -22.91 16.37 -6.23
N ALA A 208 -23.96 15.54 -6.27
CA ALA A 208 -24.44 14.74 -5.14
C ALA A 208 -23.36 13.78 -4.62
N THR A 209 -22.46 13.30 -5.48
CA THR A 209 -21.32 12.48 -5.07
C THR A 209 -20.32 13.27 -4.24
N ALA A 210 -20.03 14.53 -4.62
CA ALA A 210 -19.14 15.41 -3.86
C ALA A 210 -19.78 15.81 -2.53
N ASP A 211 -21.06 16.14 -2.53
CA ASP A 211 -21.80 16.50 -1.31
C ASP A 211 -21.84 15.33 -0.32
N GLY A 212 -22.10 14.10 -0.78
CA GLY A 212 -22.04 12.90 0.04
C GLY A 212 -20.65 12.61 0.63
N PHE A 213 -19.58 13.01 -0.04
CA PHE A 213 -18.22 12.95 0.47
C PHE A 213 -18.01 13.96 1.61
N PHE A 214 -18.46 15.21 1.46
CA PHE A 214 -18.39 16.22 2.53
C PHE A 214 -19.21 15.84 3.75
N ASP A 215 -20.39 15.27 3.56
CA ASP A 215 -21.22 14.77 4.67
C ASP A 215 -20.51 13.68 5.46
N ALA A 216 -19.84 12.76 4.77
CA ALA A 216 -19.05 11.70 5.42
C ALA A 216 -17.94 12.29 6.29
N ILE A 217 -17.27 13.34 5.84
CA ILE A 217 -16.21 14.00 6.61
C ILE A 217 -16.77 14.79 7.78
N ALA A 218 -17.90 15.47 7.61
CA ALA A 218 -18.55 16.20 8.69
C ALA A 218 -18.92 15.25 9.84
N LEU A 219 -19.37 14.03 9.54
CA LEU A 219 -19.64 12.99 10.54
C LEU A 219 -18.40 12.63 11.35
N VAL A 220 -17.27 12.43 10.69
CA VAL A 220 -15.99 12.08 11.35
C VAL A 220 -15.49 13.24 12.19
N ARG A 221 -15.56 14.47 11.68
CA ARG A 221 -15.15 15.69 12.39
C ARG A 221 -15.98 15.92 13.67
N GLY A 222 -17.26 15.58 13.65
CA GLY A 222 -18.13 15.69 14.81
C GLY A 222 -17.82 14.70 15.94
N ARG A 223 -17.07 13.62 15.64
CA ARG A 223 -16.74 12.56 16.62
C ARG A 223 -15.31 12.03 16.41
N PRO A 224 -14.26 12.83 16.64
CA PRO A 224 -12.88 12.45 16.32
C PRO A 224 -12.42 11.20 17.11
N GLY A 225 -12.86 11.03 18.35
CA GLY A 225 -12.55 9.84 19.16
C GLY A 225 -13.09 8.53 18.55
N ALA A 226 -14.14 8.58 17.74
CA ALA A 226 -14.66 7.40 17.07
C ALA A 226 -13.70 6.89 15.96
N ALA A 227 -12.72 7.68 15.51
CA ALA A 227 -11.70 7.28 14.56
C ALA A 227 -10.53 6.50 15.21
N LEU A 228 -10.39 6.50 16.54
CA LEU A 228 -9.29 5.82 17.22
C LEU A 228 -9.17 4.32 16.90
N PRO A 229 -10.26 3.53 16.87
CA PRO A 229 -10.15 2.12 16.46
C PRO A 229 -9.64 1.95 15.02
N ALA A 230 -10.07 2.83 14.10
CA ALA A 230 -9.60 2.80 12.72
C ALA A 230 -8.10 3.17 12.63
N LEU A 231 -7.64 4.15 13.40
CA LEU A 231 -6.21 4.49 13.51
C LEU A 231 -5.42 3.32 14.12
N GLY A 232 -5.97 2.64 15.13
CA GLY A 232 -5.37 1.43 15.70
C GLY A 232 -5.18 0.32 14.65
N TYR A 233 -6.17 0.08 13.79
CA TYR A 233 -6.02 -0.84 12.67
C TYR A 233 -4.94 -0.38 11.67
N ALA A 234 -4.87 0.91 11.38
CA ALA A 234 -3.84 1.45 10.48
C ALA A 234 -2.42 1.23 11.04
N VAL A 235 -2.19 1.51 12.33
CA VAL A 235 -0.90 1.23 12.98
C VAL A 235 -0.61 -0.27 12.99
N CYS A 236 -1.62 -1.11 13.24
CA CYS A 236 -1.46 -2.56 13.23
C CYS A 236 -1.04 -3.08 11.84
N ILE A 237 -1.49 -2.48 10.75
CA ILE A 237 -1.07 -2.81 9.38
C ILE A 237 0.45 -2.63 9.24
N ASP A 238 1.01 -1.52 9.70
CA ASP A 238 2.44 -1.25 9.64
C ASP A 238 3.25 -2.20 10.54
N VAL A 239 2.78 -2.45 11.75
CA VAL A 239 3.40 -3.42 12.67
C VAL A 239 3.42 -4.82 12.06
N LEU A 240 2.35 -5.25 11.42
CA LEU A 240 2.30 -6.53 10.74
C LEU A 240 3.20 -6.57 9.51
N GLY A 241 3.33 -5.46 8.78
CA GLY A 241 4.31 -5.32 7.69
C GLY A 241 5.75 -5.50 8.19
N ALA A 242 6.10 -4.84 9.29
CA ALA A 242 7.40 -5.02 9.95
C ALA A 242 7.59 -6.46 10.47
N ALA A 243 6.53 -7.09 10.99
CA ALA A 243 6.56 -8.48 11.44
C ALA A 243 6.77 -9.48 10.29
N MET A 244 6.23 -9.21 9.08
CA MET A 244 6.53 -10.01 7.88
C MET A 244 8.01 -9.95 7.51
N LEU A 245 8.60 -8.75 7.55
CA LEU A 245 10.05 -8.58 7.28
C LEU A 245 10.90 -9.23 8.36
N TRP A 246 10.49 -9.11 9.64
CA TRP A 246 11.13 -9.82 10.74
C TRP A 246 11.09 -11.33 10.55
N ALA A 247 9.93 -11.89 10.21
CA ALA A 247 9.78 -13.32 9.91
C ALA A 247 10.67 -13.75 8.74
N ALA A 248 10.76 -12.94 7.68
CA ALA A 248 11.64 -13.20 6.55
C ALA A 248 13.12 -13.21 6.96
N LEU A 249 13.56 -12.23 7.76
CA LEU A 249 14.93 -12.14 8.26
C LEU A 249 15.27 -13.33 9.16
N ALA A 250 14.38 -13.70 10.07
CA ALA A 250 14.56 -14.85 10.95
C ALA A 250 14.58 -16.17 10.17
N ALA A 251 13.75 -16.32 9.13
CA ALA A 251 13.68 -17.49 8.28
C ALA A 251 15.01 -17.80 7.58
N VAL A 252 15.75 -16.77 7.17
CA VAL A 252 17.04 -16.92 6.47
C VAL A 252 18.25 -16.97 7.42
N GLY A 253 18.03 -16.98 8.74
CA GLY A 253 19.12 -17.01 9.72
C GLY A 253 19.74 -15.64 10.02
N GLY A 254 19.10 -14.54 9.64
CA GLY A 254 19.52 -13.16 9.92
C GLY A 254 19.39 -12.75 11.39
N GLY A 255 18.93 -13.65 12.25
CA GLY A 255 18.77 -13.47 13.69
C GLY A 255 17.43 -12.86 14.11
N ASN A 256 17.21 -12.83 15.42
CA ASN A 256 16.00 -12.27 16.03
C ASN A 256 16.18 -10.75 16.24
N ARG A 257 15.90 -9.94 15.22
CA ARG A 257 16.11 -8.50 15.20
C ARG A 257 14.83 -7.72 14.85
N PRO A 258 13.80 -7.71 15.71
CA PRO A 258 12.50 -7.08 15.38
C PRO A 258 12.61 -5.56 15.18
N VAL A 259 13.49 -4.89 15.93
CA VAL A 259 13.74 -3.45 15.80
C VAL A 259 14.35 -3.11 14.45
N LEU A 260 15.35 -3.87 14.00
CA LEU A 260 15.95 -3.73 12.68
C LEU A 260 14.90 -3.95 11.57
N ALA A 261 14.03 -4.95 11.75
CA ALA A 261 12.95 -5.21 10.80
C ALA A 261 11.96 -4.04 10.72
N LEU A 262 11.65 -3.36 11.84
CA LEU A 262 10.80 -2.16 11.84
C LEU A 262 11.44 -1.02 11.04
N VAL A 263 12.75 -0.76 11.27
CA VAL A 263 13.50 0.28 10.54
C VAL A 263 13.54 -0.05 9.04
N ALA A 264 13.91 -1.27 8.69
CA ALA A 264 14.00 -1.70 7.30
C ALA A 264 12.63 -1.70 6.61
N TYR A 265 11.53 -2.06 7.32
CA TYR A 265 10.16 -1.96 6.81
C TYR A 265 9.76 -0.51 6.55
N ALA A 266 10.02 0.41 7.47
CA ALA A 266 9.68 1.82 7.29
C ALA A 266 10.34 2.40 6.02
N ILE A 267 11.60 2.05 5.77
CA ILE A 267 12.33 2.45 4.58
C ILE A 267 11.80 1.72 3.33
N SER A 268 11.49 0.42 3.44
CA SER A 268 10.84 -0.35 2.37
C SER A 268 9.53 0.30 1.92
N ALA A 269 8.66 0.65 2.86
CA ALA A 269 7.39 1.32 2.58
C ALA A 269 7.59 2.70 1.95
N LEU A 270 8.58 3.47 2.44
CA LEU A 270 8.96 4.75 1.84
C LEU A 270 9.37 4.59 0.37
N PHE A 271 10.24 3.63 0.05
CA PHE A 271 10.62 3.34 -1.33
C PHE A 271 9.44 2.81 -2.17
N GLY A 272 8.52 2.09 -1.56
CA GLY A 272 7.25 1.69 -2.18
C GLY A 272 6.39 2.88 -2.59
N ILE A 273 6.36 3.94 -1.79
CA ILE A 273 5.60 5.18 -2.06
C ILE A 273 6.30 6.00 -3.16
N VAL A 274 7.61 6.28 -3.01
CA VAL A 274 8.38 7.14 -3.92
C VAL A 274 8.74 6.43 -5.22
N GLY A 275 8.89 5.11 -5.21
CA GLY A 275 9.27 4.30 -6.37
C GLY A 275 8.35 4.53 -7.58
N VAL A 276 8.92 4.74 -8.75
CA VAL A 276 8.17 4.99 -10.00
C VAL A 276 7.47 3.73 -10.52
N LEU A 277 8.06 2.56 -10.29
CA LEU A 277 7.53 1.29 -10.74
C LEU A 277 6.40 0.77 -9.83
N PRO A 278 5.47 -0.03 -10.38
CA PRO A 278 4.42 -0.67 -9.59
C PRO A 278 5.00 -1.43 -8.40
N GLY A 279 4.43 -1.22 -7.21
CA GLY A 279 4.91 -1.84 -5.97
C GLY A 279 6.34 -1.45 -5.56
N GLY A 280 6.93 -0.39 -6.17
CA GLY A 280 8.30 0.03 -5.90
C GLY A 280 9.37 -0.97 -6.36
N LEU A 281 9.04 -1.85 -7.34
CA LEU A 281 9.95 -2.88 -7.84
C LEU A 281 11.34 -2.29 -8.17
N GLY A 282 12.39 -2.96 -7.71
CA GLY A 282 13.78 -2.54 -7.80
C GLY A 282 14.20 -1.60 -6.67
N PHE A 283 13.44 -0.56 -6.39
CA PHE A 283 13.77 0.42 -5.33
C PHE A 283 13.61 -0.17 -3.93
N VAL A 284 12.50 -0.88 -3.69
CA VAL A 284 12.21 -1.53 -2.42
C VAL A 284 13.26 -2.61 -2.14
N GLU A 285 13.54 -3.46 -3.12
CA GLU A 285 14.45 -4.59 -2.96
C GLU A 285 15.87 -4.10 -2.65
N VAL A 286 16.40 -3.18 -3.44
CA VAL A 286 17.74 -2.63 -3.26
C VAL A 286 17.84 -1.81 -1.99
N GLY A 287 16.89 -0.92 -1.74
CA GLY A 287 16.91 -0.04 -0.58
C GLY A 287 16.78 -0.80 0.73
N THR A 288 15.86 -1.76 0.81
CA THR A 288 15.67 -2.55 2.04
C THR A 288 16.88 -3.46 2.31
N ALA A 289 17.45 -4.09 1.26
CA ALA A 289 18.66 -4.90 1.41
C ALA A 289 19.86 -4.05 1.85
N ALA A 290 20.02 -2.84 1.29
CA ALA A 290 21.07 -1.92 1.70
C ALA A 290 20.96 -1.50 3.18
N VAL A 291 19.73 -1.22 3.64
CA VAL A 291 19.50 -0.92 5.07
C VAL A 291 19.84 -2.12 5.94
N LEU A 292 19.37 -3.33 5.63
CA LEU A 292 19.72 -4.52 6.39
C LEU A 292 21.25 -4.74 6.42
N ALA A 293 21.93 -4.50 5.30
CA ALA A 293 23.38 -4.64 5.20
C ALA A 293 24.12 -3.57 6.03
N SER A 294 23.66 -2.32 6.07
CA SER A 294 24.27 -1.26 6.88
C SER A 294 24.21 -1.57 8.39
N PHE A 295 23.21 -2.36 8.82
CA PHE A 295 23.11 -2.87 10.20
C PHE A 295 23.79 -4.24 10.41
N GLY A 296 24.71 -4.62 9.54
CA GLY A 296 25.57 -5.79 9.71
C GLY A 296 24.92 -7.12 9.33
N VAL A 297 23.81 -7.12 8.57
CA VAL A 297 23.30 -8.35 7.96
C VAL A 297 24.13 -8.64 6.69
N PRO A 298 24.68 -9.85 6.51
CA PRO A 298 25.39 -10.20 5.28
C PRO A 298 24.52 -9.93 4.03
N VAL A 299 25.12 -9.30 3.00
CA VAL A 299 24.37 -8.81 1.82
C VAL A 299 23.54 -9.91 1.15
N GLY A 300 24.09 -11.13 1.05
CA GLY A 300 23.36 -12.27 0.50
C GLY A 300 22.14 -12.67 1.33
N LEU A 301 22.26 -12.69 2.67
CA LEU A 301 21.11 -12.96 3.55
C LEU A 301 20.10 -11.81 3.51
N ALA A 302 20.54 -10.55 3.47
CA ALA A 302 19.67 -9.40 3.33
C ALA A 302 18.87 -9.48 2.03
N ALA A 303 19.50 -9.80 0.91
CA ALA A 303 18.82 -9.95 -0.37
C ALA A 303 17.76 -11.06 -0.34
N VAL A 304 18.07 -12.24 0.22
CA VAL A 304 17.13 -13.36 0.32
C VAL A 304 15.97 -13.02 1.27
N ALA A 305 16.26 -12.39 2.42
CA ALA A 305 15.20 -11.94 3.34
C ALA A 305 14.24 -10.98 2.68
N VAL A 306 14.76 -10.02 1.91
CA VAL A 306 13.92 -9.06 1.16
C VAL A 306 13.10 -9.74 0.08
N VAL A 307 13.68 -10.67 -0.68
CA VAL A 307 12.92 -11.44 -1.69
C VAL A 307 11.78 -12.24 -1.03
N LEU A 308 12.05 -12.90 0.10
CA LEU A 308 11.03 -13.63 0.85
C LEU A 308 9.94 -12.69 1.39
N PHE A 309 10.33 -11.55 1.95
CA PHE A 309 9.40 -10.50 2.38
C PHE A 309 8.50 -10.06 1.21
N ARG A 310 9.07 -9.83 0.01
CA ARG A 310 8.32 -9.43 -1.18
C ARG A 310 7.35 -10.49 -1.67
N VAL A 311 7.61 -11.78 -1.40
CA VAL A 311 6.61 -12.83 -1.67
C VAL A 311 5.33 -12.55 -0.89
N TRP A 312 5.43 -12.20 0.38
CA TRP A 312 4.25 -11.90 1.22
C TRP A 312 3.69 -10.50 0.97
N ASP A 313 4.54 -9.47 0.89
CA ASP A 313 4.12 -8.09 0.79
C ASP A 313 3.57 -7.71 -0.60
N TYR A 314 4.09 -8.31 -1.66
CA TYR A 314 3.77 -7.93 -3.03
C TYR A 314 3.22 -9.08 -3.89
N TRP A 315 3.97 -10.19 -4.05
CA TRP A 315 3.65 -11.20 -5.05
C TRP A 315 2.40 -12.01 -4.72
N LEU A 316 2.25 -12.49 -3.50
CA LEU A 316 1.03 -13.21 -3.08
C LEU A 316 -0.20 -12.31 -3.11
N PRO A 317 -0.19 -11.07 -2.56
CA PRO A 317 -1.29 -10.14 -2.72
C PRO A 317 -1.65 -9.86 -4.18
N ALA A 318 -0.67 -9.63 -5.05
CA ALA A 318 -0.92 -9.37 -6.47
C ALA A 318 -1.54 -10.59 -7.18
N ALA A 319 -1.06 -11.80 -6.90
CA ALA A 319 -1.57 -13.04 -7.48
C ALA A 319 -3.02 -13.32 -7.02
N VAL A 320 -3.26 -13.28 -5.70
CA VAL A 320 -4.59 -13.52 -5.12
C VAL A 320 -5.59 -12.48 -5.61
N GLY A 321 -5.22 -11.22 -5.60
CA GLY A 321 -6.11 -10.16 -6.07
C GLY A 321 -6.34 -10.19 -7.58
N GLY A 322 -5.34 -10.59 -8.35
CA GLY A 322 -5.48 -10.85 -9.79
C GLY A 322 -6.49 -11.95 -10.06
N ALA A 323 -6.41 -13.05 -9.30
CA ALA A 323 -7.36 -14.17 -9.40
C ALA A 323 -8.78 -13.74 -9.00
N VAL A 324 -8.93 -12.96 -7.91
CA VAL A 324 -10.23 -12.43 -7.47
C VAL A 324 -10.81 -11.47 -8.52
N ALA A 325 -9.99 -10.55 -9.06
CA ALA A 325 -10.45 -9.62 -10.09
C ALA A 325 -10.90 -10.36 -11.36
N TRP A 326 -10.18 -11.39 -11.78
CA TRP A 326 -10.55 -12.22 -12.91
C TRP A 326 -11.87 -12.99 -12.66
N TRP A 327 -12.04 -13.59 -11.47
CA TRP A 327 -13.25 -14.31 -11.09
C TRP A 327 -14.48 -13.37 -11.04
N VAL A 328 -14.34 -12.18 -10.47
CA VAL A 328 -15.40 -11.16 -10.44
C VAL A 328 -15.79 -10.76 -11.87
N ARG A 329 -14.81 -10.54 -12.76
CA ARG A 329 -15.09 -10.20 -14.17
C ARG A 329 -15.87 -11.31 -14.89
N ARG A 330 -15.52 -12.58 -14.70
CA ARG A 330 -16.23 -13.71 -15.32
C ARG A 330 -17.69 -13.82 -14.86
N ARG A 331 -17.95 -13.64 -13.57
CA ARG A 331 -19.31 -13.64 -13.06
C ARG A 331 -20.16 -12.49 -13.61
N VAL A 332 -19.53 -11.35 -13.92
CA VAL A 332 -20.22 -10.19 -14.51
C VAL A 332 -20.52 -10.40 -15.99
N ALA A 333 -19.63 -11.02 -16.73
CA ALA A 333 -19.84 -11.32 -18.16
C ALA A 333 -20.95 -12.36 -18.38
N GLY A 334 -21.11 -13.33 -17.46
CA GLY A 334 -22.17 -14.36 -17.54
C GLY A 334 -23.56 -13.90 -17.13
N VAL A 335 -23.75 -12.67 -16.64
CA VAL A 335 -25.07 -12.09 -16.30
C VAL A 335 -25.60 -11.18 -17.45
N VAL A 336 -24.74 -10.84 -18.41
CA VAL A 336 -25.08 -9.95 -19.54
C VAL A 336 -25.30 -10.76 -20.84
N SER A 337 -25.02 -12.06 -20.83
CA SER A 337 -25.37 -13.02 -21.88
C SER A 337 -26.69 -13.74 -21.52
#